data_7a847fe83745f6d06d5a08c9576942e3
#
_entry.id   7a847fe83745f6d06d5a08c9576942e3
#
_cell.length_a   1.000
_cell.length_b   1.000
_cell.length_c   1.000
_cell.angle_alpha   90.00
_cell.angle_beta   90.00
_cell.angle_gamma   90.00
#
_symmetry.space_group_name_H-M   'P 1'
#
loop_
_entity.id
_entity.type
_entity.pdbx_description
1 polymer ?
#
loop_
_entity_poly.entity_id
_entity_poly.type
_entity_poly.pdbx_seq_one_letter_code
_entity_poly.pdbx_strand_id
1 'polypeptide(L)'
;MNTTHLTETRFCNLELSDSILLGLNDAKFNHCTPIQDQALPLLLRSKDIAGQAQTGTGKTATFLLATFQHLLNDESEAIKNPRALILAPTRELAIQIHKDALLLSKHLNLKFALIYGGTDYQKQLDILKTNIDIIIGTPGRIIDFYKQNAFTLDHIQVTVMDEADRMFDLGFIKDIRYLLHRMPAPEQRLNMLFSATLSYKVTELAYEHMNNPILIRIESEEVTSKAIQQSAYCPANEQKIPLLIGLLNHHQPQRSIIFVNTKRCAELLDDTLNANGYKTAALSGDVPQDKRQRLLADFQDNKITLLIATDVAARGLHIADVSHVINYDLPQDVEDYVHRIGRTARFGASGVAISFICEHYAYSMPDIETYIGQKIPVNAITANLLADIITPARRTPKPKADHQGKRPSSDKHKKFTSRPSTPENPQ
;
A
#
# COMPACT_ATOMS: atom_id res chain seq x y z
N MET A 1 24.65 9.12 -9.65
CA MET A 1 23.39 9.36 -8.91
C MET A 1 23.01 10.80 -9.20
N ASN A 2 21.88 11.01 -9.89
CA ASN A 2 21.42 12.38 -10.17
C ASN A 2 20.93 13.03 -8.87
N THR A 3 21.59 14.09 -8.44
CA THR A 3 21.39 14.82 -7.18
C THR A 3 20.20 15.79 -7.21
N THR A 4 19.39 15.79 -8.25
CA THR A 4 18.32 16.79 -8.50
C THR A 4 17.10 16.72 -7.58
N HIS A 5 17.02 15.73 -6.69
CA HIS A 5 15.91 15.58 -5.72
C HIS A 5 16.35 15.64 -4.25
N LEU A 6 17.60 16.01 -3.98
CA LEU A 6 18.12 16.15 -2.63
C LEU A 6 18.33 17.64 -2.33
N THR A 7 18.12 18.02 -1.07
CA THR A 7 18.44 19.37 -0.58
C THR A 7 19.92 19.47 -0.20
N GLU A 8 20.40 20.66 0.11
CA GLU A 8 21.76 20.87 0.64
C GLU A 8 21.90 20.39 2.10
N THR A 9 20.78 20.19 2.79
CA THR A 9 20.77 19.78 4.19
C THR A 9 21.25 18.36 4.35
N ARG A 10 22.27 18.16 5.17
CA ARG A 10 22.76 16.83 5.56
C ARG A 10 22.13 16.36 6.84
N PHE A 11 21.90 15.05 6.97
CA PHE A 11 21.37 14.46 8.19
C PHE A 11 22.23 14.71 9.42
N CYS A 12 23.55 14.81 9.28
CA CYS A 12 24.45 15.13 10.38
C CYS A 12 24.29 16.55 10.93
N ASN A 13 23.58 17.42 10.23
CA ASN A 13 23.28 18.78 10.70
C ASN A 13 21.95 18.84 11.49
N LEU A 14 21.24 17.73 11.57
CA LEU A 14 20.00 17.59 12.35
C LEU A 14 20.32 17.07 13.76
N GLU A 15 19.45 17.37 14.72
CA GLU A 15 19.56 16.91 16.13
C GLU A 15 19.19 15.42 16.24
N LEU A 16 19.97 14.56 15.55
CA LEU A 16 19.81 13.10 15.58
C LEU A 16 20.95 12.48 16.41
N SER A 17 20.64 11.42 17.15
CA SER A 17 21.65 10.68 17.92
C SER A 17 22.67 9.99 16.99
N ASP A 18 23.91 9.83 17.49
CA ASP A 18 24.99 9.18 16.74
C ASP A 18 24.63 7.79 16.25
N SER A 19 23.88 7.03 17.02
CA SER A 19 23.41 5.69 16.65
C SER A 19 22.44 5.71 15.46
N ILE A 20 21.59 6.74 15.32
CA ILE A 20 20.74 6.95 14.15
C ILE A 20 21.59 7.35 12.94
N LEU A 21 22.55 8.27 13.15
CA LEU A 21 23.46 8.71 12.08
C LEU A 21 24.30 7.56 11.52
N LEU A 22 24.73 6.61 12.36
CA LEU A 22 25.40 5.38 11.92
C LEU A 22 24.49 4.52 11.02
N GLY A 23 23.21 4.35 11.39
CA GLY A 23 22.23 3.63 10.57
C GLY A 23 22.01 4.29 9.20
N LEU A 24 21.91 5.62 9.17
CA LEU A 24 21.81 6.39 7.93
C LEU A 24 23.04 6.24 7.04
N ASN A 25 24.24 6.27 7.64
CA ASN A 25 25.50 6.07 6.90
C ASN A 25 25.58 4.66 6.29
N ASP A 26 25.20 3.61 7.03
CA ASP A 26 25.12 2.25 6.50
C ASP A 26 24.14 2.14 5.33
N ALA A 27 23.03 2.87 5.39
CA ALA A 27 22.05 2.98 4.32
C ALA A 27 22.47 3.92 3.18
N LYS A 28 23.63 4.61 3.30
CA LYS A 28 24.17 5.61 2.34
C LYS A 28 23.25 6.82 2.16
N PHE A 29 22.56 7.22 3.19
CA PHE A 29 21.74 8.41 3.24
C PHE A 29 22.55 9.57 3.81
N ASN A 30 22.92 10.56 2.97
CA ASN A 30 23.77 11.67 3.38
C ASN A 30 23.00 13.01 3.40
N HIS A 31 22.10 13.22 2.42
CA HIS A 31 21.36 14.47 2.24
C HIS A 31 19.86 14.22 2.37
N CYS A 32 19.17 15.22 2.87
CA CYS A 32 17.73 15.18 3.02
C CYS A 32 17.01 15.34 1.67
N THR A 33 15.87 14.69 1.54
CA THR A 33 14.88 15.05 0.53
C THR A 33 14.07 16.26 1.00
N PRO A 34 13.31 16.94 0.13
CA PRO A 34 12.51 18.12 0.52
C PRO A 34 11.54 17.86 1.69
N ILE A 35 10.89 16.69 1.73
CA ILE A 35 9.99 16.35 2.86
C ILE A 35 10.78 16.12 4.15
N GLN A 36 11.96 15.53 4.07
CA GLN A 36 12.83 15.31 5.24
C GLN A 36 13.36 16.62 5.79
N ASP A 37 13.82 17.50 4.91
CA ASP A 37 14.35 18.82 5.23
C ASP A 37 13.32 19.70 5.96
N GLN A 38 12.08 19.72 5.48
CA GLN A 38 11.02 20.51 6.11
C GLN A 38 10.43 19.85 7.36
N ALA A 39 10.28 18.51 7.38
CA ALA A 39 9.56 17.82 8.44
C ALA A 39 10.43 17.46 9.64
N LEU A 40 11.67 16.97 9.42
CA LEU A 40 12.50 16.48 10.52
C LEU A 40 12.80 17.56 11.58
N PRO A 41 13.15 18.81 11.23
CA PRO A 41 13.41 19.85 12.27
C PRO A 41 12.19 20.12 13.17
N LEU A 42 10.97 19.97 12.65
CA LEU A 42 9.73 20.14 13.41
C LEU A 42 9.44 18.92 14.29
N LEU A 43 9.57 17.73 13.72
CA LEU A 43 9.33 16.46 14.42
C LEU A 43 10.30 16.24 15.58
N LEU A 44 11.58 16.61 15.39
CA LEU A 44 12.61 16.53 16.44
C LEU A 44 12.32 17.49 17.63
N ARG A 45 11.50 18.52 17.38
CA ARG A 45 10.96 19.42 18.43
C ARG A 45 9.57 19.01 18.91
N SER A 46 9.18 17.76 18.68
CA SER A 46 7.87 17.18 19.06
C SER A 46 6.67 17.97 18.54
N LYS A 47 6.77 18.54 17.32
CA LYS A 47 5.64 19.15 16.63
C LYS A 47 4.97 18.13 15.74
N ASP A 48 3.64 18.03 15.83
CA ASP A 48 2.86 17.18 14.95
C ASP A 48 2.87 17.71 13.52
N ILE A 49 2.96 16.81 12.56
CA ILE A 49 2.91 17.18 11.14
C ILE A 49 1.91 16.34 10.36
N ALA A 50 1.24 16.98 9.40
CA ALA A 50 0.53 16.31 8.32
C ALA A 50 1.24 16.64 7.00
N GLY A 51 1.97 15.66 6.45
CA GLY A 51 2.83 15.81 5.29
C GLY A 51 2.18 15.30 4.00
N GLN A 52 2.04 16.19 3.00
CA GLN A 52 1.67 15.82 1.65
C GLN A 52 2.94 15.62 0.82
N ALA A 53 3.17 14.38 0.39
CA ALA A 53 4.27 14.07 -0.51
C ALA A 53 4.01 12.75 -1.25
N GLN A 54 4.47 12.67 -2.49
CA GLN A 54 4.30 11.47 -3.33
C GLN A 54 5.10 10.27 -2.79
N THR A 55 4.79 9.07 -3.29
CA THR A 55 5.55 7.86 -2.96
C THR A 55 6.97 7.97 -3.50
N GLY A 56 7.97 7.54 -2.71
CA GLY A 56 9.39 7.61 -3.11
C GLY A 56 10.10 8.92 -2.77
N THR A 57 9.44 9.87 -2.09
CA THR A 57 10.03 11.14 -1.67
C THR A 57 10.79 11.07 -0.34
N GLY A 58 10.85 9.90 0.32
CA GLY A 58 11.56 9.72 1.59
C GLY A 58 10.69 9.82 2.85
N LYS A 59 9.35 9.82 2.75
CA LYS A 59 8.41 9.86 3.90
C LYS A 59 8.73 8.79 4.94
N THR A 60 8.96 7.55 4.50
CA THR A 60 9.23 6.41 5.40
C THR A 60 10.43 6.69 6.31
N ALA A 61 11.55 7.13 5.75
CA ALA A 61 12.70 7.51 6.55
C ALA A 61 12.40 8.69 7.49
N THR A 62 11.62 9.69 7.03
CA THR A 62 11.23 10.84 7.85
C THR A 62 10.57 10.40 9.15
N PHE A 63 9.48 9.64 9.08
CA PHE A 63 8.76 9.26 10.28
C PHE A 63 9.50 8.20 11.11
N LEU A 64 10.28 7.31 10.49
CA LEU A 64 11.09 6.34 11.23
C LEU A 64 12.18 7.04 12.06
N LEU A 65 12.94 7.97 11.47
CA LEU A 65 13.98 8.72 12.17
C LEU A 65 13.40 9.54 13.33
N ALA A 66 12.28 10.23 13.10
CA ALA A 66 11.58 10.98 14.15
C ALA A 66 11.09 10.06 15.26
N THR A 67 10.50 8.89 14.92
CA THR A 67 10.07 7.88 15.90
C THR A 67 11.25 7.37 16.72
N PHE A 68 12.35 7.01 16.08
CA PHE A 68 13.53 6.49 16.77
C PHE A 68 14.12 7.54 17.74
N GLN A 69 14.31 8.78 17.26
CA GLN A 69 14.84 9.84 18.11
C GLN A 69 13.92 10.13 19.30
N HIS A 70 12.60 10.16 19.07
CA HIS A 70 11.64 10.39 20.16
C HIS A 70 11.71 9.29 21.23
N LEU A 71 11.78 8.01 20.80
CA LEU A 71 11.86 6.87 21.73
C LEU A 71 13.21 6.77 22.46
N LEU A 72 14.31 7.28 21.86
CA LEU A 72 15.62 7.31 22.49
C LEU A 72 15.74 8.43 23.55
N ASN A 73 14.98 9.51 23.39
CA ASN A 73 14.97 10.62 24.36
C ASN A 73 14.22 10.27 25.64
N ASP A 74 13.41 9.20 25.63
CA ASP A 74 12.69 8.71 26.81
C ASP A 74 13.48 7.58 27.47
N GLU A 75 14.16 7.89 28.55
CA GLU A 75 14.93 6.95 29.39
C GLU A 75 14.03 6.11 30.33
N SER A 76 12.70 6.17 30.19
CA SER A 76 11.79 5.40 31.02
C SER A 76 12.04 3.90 30.85
N GLU A 77 12.49 3.26 31.96
CA GLU A 77 12.87 1.85 31.97
C GLU A 77 11.73 0.91 31.55
N ALA A 78 12.06 0.01 30.63
CA ALA A 78 11.42 -1.29 30.35
C ALA A 78 9.88 -1.32 30.47
N ILE A 79 9.19 -0.46 29.72
CA ILE A 79 7.76 -0.63 29.50
C ILE A 79 7.59 -1.87 28.63
N LYS A 80 6.89 -2.89 29.15
CA LYS A 80 6.62 -4.14 28.41
C LYS A 80 5.57 -3.99 27.28
N ASN A 81 5.18 -2.75 26.96
CA ASN A 81 4.15 -2.42 25.98
C ASN A 81 4.72 -1.57 24.86
N PRO A 82 4.12 -1.60 23.67
CA PRO A 82 4.57 -0.78 22.54
C PRO A 82 4.46 0.70 22.87
N ARG A 83 5.50 1.46 22.49
CA ARG A 83 5.60 2.91 22.64
C ARG A 83 5.31 3.65 21.34
N ALA A 84 5.38 2.97 20.19
CA ALA A 84 5.02 3.56 18.91
C ALA A 84 4.11 2.64 18.09
N LEU A 85 3.16 3.26 17.38
CA LEU A 85 2.27 2.58 16.45
C LEU A 85 2.34 3.21 15.08
N ILE A 86 2.71 2.41 14.06
CA ILE A 86 2.78 2.82 12.66
C ILE A 86 1.70 2.06 11.87
N LEU A 87 0.73 2.80 11.36
CA LEU A 87 -0.39 2.28 10.59
C LEU A 87 -0.11 2.40 9.10
N ALA A 88 -0.31 1.32 8.38
CA ALA A 88 -0.23 1.25 6.93
C ALA A 88 -1.53 0.67 6.34
N PRO A 89 -2.03 1.17 5.19
CA PRO A 89 -3.27 0.68 4.58
C PRO A 89 -3.17 -0.75 4.05
N THR A 90 -1.96 -1.19 3.68
CA THR A 90 -1.74 -2.49 3.05
C THR A 90 -0.65 -3.29 3.76
N ARG A 91 -0.72 -4.61 3.60
CA ARG A 91 0.27 -5.55 4.15
C ARG A 91 1.65 -5.31 3.57
N GLU A 92 1.70 -5.06 2.29
CA GLU A 92 2.92 -4.83 1.52
C GLU A 92 3.66 -3.59 2.01
N LEU A 93 2.92 -2.50 2.24
CA LEU A 93 3.50 -1.27 2.80
C LEU A 93 3.99 -1.49 4.23
N ALA A 94 3.24 -2.20 5.06
CA ALA A 94 3.67 -2.54 6.42
C ALA A 94 4.97 -3.36 6.41
N ILE A 95 5.09 -4.34 5.50
CA ILE A 95 6.31 -5.14 5.32
C ILE A 95 7.48 -4.27 4.88
N GLN A 96 7.25 -3.33 3.94
CA GLN A 96 8.28 -2.41 3.48
C GLN A 96 8.74 -1.48 4.60
N ILE A 97 7.82 -0.83 5.31
CA ILE A 97 8.15 0.03 6.44
C ILE A 97 8.97 -0.74 7.49
N HIS A 98 8.59 -1.98 7.78
CA HIS A 98 9.33 -2.83 8.72
C HIS A 98 10.75 -3.15 8.24
N LYS A 99 10.93 -3.43 6.94
CA LYS A 99 12.25 -3.66 6.34
C LYS A 99 13.14 -2.41 6.44
N ASP A 100 12.58 -1.25 6.13
CA ASP A 100 13.27 0.03 6.23
C ASP A 100 13.60 0.38 7.69
N ALA A 101 12.69 0.06 8.63
CA ALA A 101 12.89 0.23 10.05
C ALA A 101 14.08 -0.61 10.56
N LEU A 102 14.16 -1.89 10.18
CA LEU A 102 15.28 -2.75 10.54
C LEU A 102 16.62 -2.27 9.96
N LEU A 103 16.61 -1.74 8.74
CA LEU A 103 17.81 -1.19 8.10
C LEU A 103 18.33 0.04 8.86
N LEU A 104 17.44 1.00 9.13
CA LEU A 104 17.80 2.27 9.73
C LEU A 104 18.06 2.17 11.25
N SER A 105 17.47 1.18 11.92
CA SER A 105 17.64 0.96 13.37
C SER A 105 18.77 -0.02 13.72
N LYS A 106 19.63 -0.38 12.79
CA LYS A 106 20.68 -1.41 12.97
C LYS A 106 21.58 -1.17 14.20
N HIS A 107 21.80 0.09 14.57
CA HIS A 107 22.63 0.49 15.73
C HIS A 107 21.78 0.90 16.94
N LEU A 108 20.48 0.59 16.93
CA LEU A 108 19.53 0.89 18.01
C LEU A 108 19.06 -0.41 18.67
N ASN A 109 18.78 -0.35 19.96
CA ASN A 109 18.19 -1.48 20.69
C ASN A 109 16.65 -1.35 20.71
N LEU A 110 16.01 -1.25 19.51
CA LEU A 110 14.56 -1.18 19.36
C LEU A 110 14.02 -2.48 18.80
N LYS A 111 12.88 -2.94 19.33
CA LYS A 111 12.21 -4.17 18.94
C LYS A 111 10.91 -3.88 18.20
N PHE A 112 10.71 -4.55 17.09
CA PHE A 112 9.61 -4.34 16.18
C PHE A 112 8.67 -5.55 16.13
N ALA A 113 7.37 -5.27 16.07
CA ALA A 113 6.35 -6.26 15.71
C ALA A 113 5.69 -5.86 14.39
N LEU A 114 5.74 -6.75 13.41
CA LEU A 114 5.05 -6.60 12.12
C LEU A 114 3.72 -7.35 12.16
N ILE A 115 2.59 -6.61 12.12
CA ILE A 115 1.25 -7.11 12.39
C ILE A 115 0.32 -6.86 11.21
N TYR A 116 -0.09 -7.92 10.50
CA TYR A 116 -1.02 -7.83 9.37
C TYR A 116 -1.80 -9.13 9.13
N GLY A 117 -2.94 -9.06 8.44
CA GLY A 117 -3.80 -10.21 8.18
C GLY A 117 -3.29 -11.13 7.08
N GLY A 118 -3.79 -12.38 7.05
CA GLY A 118 -3.52 -13.33 5.97
C GLY A 118 -2.21 -14.11 6.10
N THR A 119 -1.60 -14.09 7.28
CA THR A 119 -0.41 -14.88 7.63
C THR A 119 -0.62 -15.57 8.97
N ASP A 120 0.36 -16.37 9.40
CA ASP A 120 0.32 -17.15 10.62
C ASP A 120 -0.02 -16.27 11.84
N TYR A 121 -1.17 -16.53 12.40
CA TYR A 121 -1.70 -15.80 13.55
C TYR A 121 -0.87 -16.01 14.80
N GLN A 122 -0.51 -17.27 15.07
CA GLN A 122 0.18 -17.65 16.30
C GLN A 122 1.58 -17.03 16.39
N LYS A 123 2.31 -17.01 15.28
CA LYS A 123 3.65 -16.39 15.24
C LYS A 123 3.60 -14.90 15.59
N GLN A 124 2.61 -14.17 15.07
CA GLN A 124 2.47 -12.76 15.40
C GLN A 124 2.08 -12.55 16.87
N LEU A 125 1.20 -13.41 17.40
CA LEU A 125 0.83 -13.37 18.82
C LEU A 125 2.03 -13.66 19.74
N ASP A 126 2.90 -14.61 19.37
CA ASP A 126 4.08 -14.95 20.17
C ASP A 126 5.12 -13.82 20.13
N ILE A 127 5.25 -13.09 19.02
CA ILE A 127 6.08 -11.87 18.96
C ILE A 127 5.54 -10.81 19.94
N LEU A 128 4.22 -10.59 19.98
CA LEU A 128 3.60 -9.59 20.85
C LEU A 128 3.73 -9.93 22.34
N LYS A 129 3.99 -11.18 22.72
CA LYS A 129 4.29 -11.57 24.09
C LYS A 129 5.70 -11.16 24.57
N THR A 130 6.56 -10.79 23.64
CA THR A 130 7.90 -10.25 23.95
C THR A 130 7.83 -8.74 24.20
N ASN A 131 8.90 -8.15 24.72
CA ASN A 131 8.97 -6.71 24.84
C ASN A 131 9.11 -6.08 23.46
N ILE A 132 8.10 -5.34 23.01
CA ILE A 132 8.06 -4.68 21.72
C ILE A 132 7.96 -3.17 21.92
N ASP A 133 8.82 -2.42 21.22
CA ASP A 133 8.81 -0.96 21.23
C ASP A 133 7.88 -0.38 20.19
N ILE A 134 7.88 -0.96 18.99
CA ILE A 134 7.20 -0.40 17.82
C ILE A 134 6.35 -1.48 17.14
N ILE A 135 5.05 -1.21 17.00
CA ILE A 135 4.15 -2.01 16.17
C ILE A 135 4.02 -1.33 14.81
N ILE A 136 4.25 -2.10 13.73
CA ILE A 136 4.01 -1.68 12.36
C ILE A 136 2.97 -2.62 11.76
N GLY A 137 1.88 -2.09 11.21
CA GLY A 137 0.89 -3.00 10.65
C GLY A 137 -0.36 -2.39 10.07
N THR A 138 -1.31 -3.28 9.72
CA THR A 138 -2.61 -2.89 9.16
C THR A 138 -3.68 -2.82 10.26
N PRO A 139 -4.61 -1.84 10.21
CA PRO A 139 -5.55 -1.56 11.31
C PRO A 139 -6.34 -2.79 11.79
N GLY A 140 -6.92 -3.56 10.89
CA GLY A 140 -7.81 -4.67 11.26
C GLY A 140 -7.14 -5.75 12.13
N ARG A 141 -5.91 -6.18 11.80
CA ARG A 141 -5.20 -7.21 12.59
C ARG A 141 -4.67 -6.65 13.91
N ILE A 142 -4.28 -5.37 13.95
CA ILE A 142 -3.88 -4.69 15.18
C ILE A 142 -5.06 -4.63 16.15
N ILE A 143 -6.25 -4.26 15.66
CA ILE A 143 -7.49 -4.26 16.48
C ILE A 143 -7.84 -5.65 16.99
N ASP A 144 -7.68 -6.67 16.15
CA ASP A 144 -7.96 -8.06 16.53
C ASP A 144 -7.09 -8.49 17.72
N PHE A 145 -5.78 -8.26 17.67
CA PHE A 145 -4.89 -8.56 18.79
C PHE A 145 -5.10 -7.66 20.01
N TYR A 146 -5.41 -6.38 19.80
CA TYR A 146 -5.75 -5.47 20.88
C TYR A 146 -6.99 -5.96 21.66
N LYS A 147 -8.06 -6.37 20.95
CA LYS A 147 -9.27 -6.91 21.57
C LYS A 147 -9.04 -8.21 22.34
N GLN A 148 -7.97 -8.94 22.02
CA GLN A 148 -7.54 -10.14 22.74
C GLN A 148 -6.56 -9.85 23.88
N ASN A 149 -6.34 -8.56 24.19
CA ASN A 149 -5.42 -8.12 25.24
C ASN A 149 -3.97 -8.62 25.04
N ALA A 150 -3.52 -8.78 23.77
CA ALA A 150 -2.16 -9.18 23.47
C ALA A 150 -1.13 -8.05 23.78
N PHE A 151 -1.58 -6.80 23.79
CA PHE A 151 -0.85 -5.61 24.18
C PHE A 151 -1.83 -4.50 24.58
N THR A 152 -1.33 -3.40 25.20
CA THR A 152 -2.12 -2.19 25.47
C THR A 152 -1.65 -1.02 24.61
N LEU A 153 -2.49 0.01 24.47
CA LEU A 153 -2.18 1.24 23.73
C LEU A 153 -1.91 2.42 24.68
N ASP A 154 -1.94 2.20 26.01
CA ASP A 154 -1.85 3.25 27.01
C ASP A 154 -0.47 3.92 27.09
N HIS A 155 0.54 3.29 26.50
CA HIS A 155 1.93 3.74 26.54
C HIS A 155 2.42 4.26 25.18
N ILE A 156 1.50 4.47 24.22
CA ILE A 156 1.88 4.99 22.90
C ILE A 156 2.31 6.45 23.01
N GLN A 157 3.56 6.70 22.65
CA GLN A 157 4.22 8.01 22.63
C GLN A 157 4.29 8.57 21.21
N VAL A 158 4.26 7.68 20.19
CA VAL A 158 4.35 8.07 18.78
C VAL A 158 3.30 7.34 17.96
N THR A 159 2.55 8.08 17.15
CA THR A 159 1.60 7.53 16.19
C THR A 159 1.92 8.01 14.78
N VAL A 160 1.99 7.07 13.85
CA VAL A 160 2.20 7.36 12.43
C VAL A 160 1.04 6.78 11.61
N MET A 161 0.50 7.59 10.73
CA MET A 161 -0.46 7.17 9.70
C MET A 161 0.18 7.41 8.33
N ASP A 162 0.60 6.36 7.63
CA ASP A 162 1.17 6.47 6.29
C ASP A 162 0.14 6.10 5.21
N GLU A 163 0.13 6.82 4.10
CA GLU A 163 -0.88 6.74 3.03
C GLU A 163 -2.32 6.88 3.59
N ALA A 164 -2.56 7.95 4.35
CA ALA A 164 -3.85 8.17 5.03
C ALA A 164 -5.03 8.26 4.04
N ASP A 165 -4.86 8.88 2.87
CA ASP A 165 -5.84 8.88 1.77
C ASP A 165 -6.25 7.46 1.39
N ARG A 166 -5.31 6.55 1.27
CA ARG A 166 -5.58 5.14 0.97
C ARG A 166 -6.33 4.41 2.07
N MET A 167 -6.12 4.79 3.33
CA MET A 167 -6.87 4.23 4.44
C MET A 167 -8.36 4.63 4.37
N PHE A 168 -8.67 5.84 3.85
CA PHE A 168 -10.04 6.25 3.55
C PHE A 168 -10.65 5.41 2.43
N ASP A 169 -9.95 5.24 1.31
CA ASP A 169 -10.42 4.46 0.15
C ASP A 169 -10.73 3.00 0.50
N LEU A 170 -9.94 2.42 1.39
CA LEU A 170 -10.10 1.03 1.86
C LEU A 170 -11.11 0.90 3.00
N GLY A 171 -11.71 2.00 3.46
CA GLY A 171 -12.73 2.01 4.50
C GLY A 171 -12.23 1.82 5.92
N PHE A 172 -10.91 1.98 6.17
CA PHE A 172 -10.30 1.79 7.51
C PHE A 172 -10.51 2.96 8.47
N ILE A 173 -11.21 4.01 8.07
CA ILE A 173 -11.35 5.21 8.90
C ILE A 173 -11.98 4.93 10.28
N LYS A 174 -12.96 4.03 10.35
CA LYS A 174 -13.57 3.60 11.61
C LYS A 174 -12.57 2.86 12.49
N ASP A 175 -11.73 2.04 11.90
CA ASP A 175 -10.70 1.25 12.57
C ASP A 175 -9.59 2.16 13.12
N ILE A 176 -9.18 3.16 12.33
CA ILE A 176 -8.18 4.15 12.74
C ILE A 176 -8.69 4.95 13.93
N ARG A 177 -9.90 5.54 13.83
CA ARG A 177 -10.52 6.27 14.94
C ARG A 177 -10.67 5.39 16.19
N TYR A 178 -11.03 4.11 16.01
CA TYR A 178 -11.11 3.15 17.10
C TYR A 178 -9.80 2.98 17.84
N LEU A 179 -8.66 2.92 17.14
CA LEU A 179 -7.32 2.81 17.74
C LEU A 179 -6.91 4.14 18.40
N LEU A 180 -7.05 5.26 17.70
CA LEU A 180 -6.64 6.58 18.18
C LEU A 180 -7.33 7.01 19.46
N HIS A 181 -8.62 6.67 19.64
CA HIS A 181 -9.38 6.93 20.86
C HIS A 181 -8.95 6.08 22.08
N ARG A 182 -8.08 5.09 21.88
CA ARG A 182 -7.58 4.19 22.95
C ARG A 182 -6.13 4.43 23.33
N MET A 183 -5.53 5.40 22.70
CA MET A 183 -4.18 5.87 23.01
C MET A 183 -4.25 7.07 23.96
N PRO A 184 -3.13 7.47 24.57
CA PRO A 184 -3.04 8.74 25.29
C PRO A 184 -3.55 9.92 24.45
N ALA A 185 -3.95 11.01 25.09
CA ALA A 185 -4.43 12.21 24.40
C ALA A 185 -3.43 12.71 23.32
N PRO A 186 -3.90 13.34 22.24
CA PRO A 186 -3.01 13.79 21.15
C PRO A 186 -1.84 14.66 21.63
N GLU A 187 -2.05 15.44 22.67
CA GLU A 187 -1.04 16.33 23.27
C GLU A 187 0.08 15.60 24.02
N GLN A 188 -0.16 14.33 24.37
CA GLN A 188 0.78 13.49 25.13
C GLN A 188 1.62 12.58 24.23
N ARG A 189 1.45 12.68 22.92
CA ARG A 189 2.14 11.86 21.94
C ARG A 189 2.55 12.68 20.72
N LEU A 190 3.60 12.26 20.04
CA LEU A 190 3.98 12.79 18.75
C LEU A 190 3.13 12.12 17.66
N ASN A 191 2.40 12.92 16.86
CA ASN A 191 1.54 12.40 15.81
C ASN A 191 2.07 12.82 14.44
N MET A 192 2.12 11.86 13.53
CA MET A 192 2.56 12.05 12.16
C MET A 192 1.55 11.45 11.19
N LEU A 193 1.11 12.24 10.23
CA LEU A 193 0.25 11.80 9.15
C LEU A 193 0.93 12.08 7.81
N PHE A 194 1.04 11.07 6.97
CA PHE A 194 1.57 11.20 5.61
C PHE A 194 0.55 10.73 4.60
N SER A 195 0.41 11.48 3.51
CA SER A 195 -0.56 11.22 2.46
C SER A 195 -0.04 11.70 1.11
N ALA A 196 -0.51 11.13 0.01
CA ALA A 196 -0.27 11.69 -1.32
C ALA A 196 -1.14 12.93 -1.54
N THR A 197 -2.33 12.97 -0.93
CA THR A 197 -3.27 14.09 -0.99
C THR A 197 -3.70 14.52 0.41
N LEU A 198 -3.80 15.83 0.64
CA LEU A 198 -4.43 16.40 1.85
C LEU A 198 -5.86 16.84 1.51
N SER A 199 -6.70 15.88 1.15
CA SER A 199 -8.14 16.11 0.96
C SER A 199 -8.79 16.62 2.26
N TYR A 200 -10.01 17.18 2.14
CA TYR A 200 -10.77 17.63 3.32
C TYR A 200 -10.87 16.53 4.39
N LYS A 201 -11.17 15.29 3.98
CA LYS A 201 -11.31 14.14 4.90
C LYS A 201 -10.00 13.80 5.63
N VAL A 202 -8.87 13.84 4.91
CA VAL A 202 -7.55 13.57 5.50
C VAL A 202 -7.16 14.69 6.47
N THR A 203 -7.43 15.93 6.10
CA THR A 203 -7.15 17.10 6.95
C THR A 203 -8.04 17.10 8.19
N GLU A 204 -9.33 16.75 8.06
CA GLU A 204 -10.25 16.58 9.18
C GLU A 204 -9.73 15.54 10.18
N LEU A 205 -9.29 14.38 9.71
CA LEU A 205 -8.68 13.34 10.57
C LEU A 205 -7.45 13.86 11.33
N ALA A 206 -6.61 14.65 10.65
CA ALA A 206 -5.43 15.24 11.29
C ALA A 206 -5.82 16.20 12.41
N TYR A 207 -6.76 17.12 12.17
CA TYR A 207 -7.21 18.06 13.21
C TYR A 207 -8.01 17.40 14.34
N GLU A 208 -8.70 16.28 14.06
CA GLU A 208 -9.46 15.52 15.06
C GLU A 208 -8.55 14.76 16.05
N HIS A 209 -7.38 14.28 15.58
CA HIS A 209 -6.58 13.31 16.33
C HIS A 209 -5.11 13.69 16.54
N MET A 210 -4.70 14.90 16.14
CA MET A 210 -3.33 15.40 16.30
C MET A 210 -3.35 16.74 17.03
N ASN A 211 -2.22 17.11 17.63
CA ASN A 211 -2.08 18.36 18.38
C ASN A 211 -1.60 19.49 17.49
N ASN A 212 -2.52 20.31 16.97
CA ASN A 212 -2.24 21.43 16.10
C ASN A 212 -1.23 21.10 14.98
N PRO A 213 -1.53 20.13 14.11
CA PRO A 213 -0.57 19.63 13.13
C PRO A 213 -0.16 20.73 12.14
N ILE A 214 1.15 20.80 11.86
CA ILE A 214 1.69 21.68 10.82
C ILE A 214 1.51 20.95 9.49
N LEU A 215 0.84 21.61 8.55
CA LEU A 215 0.64 21.08 7.20
C LEU A 215 1.88 21.37 6.36
N ILE A 216 2.57 20.32 5.94
CA ILE A 216 3.71 20.40 5.01
C ILE A 216 3.24 19.89 3.65
N ARG A 217 3.39 20.74 2.64
CA ARG A 217 3.09 20.36 1.25
C ARG A 217 4.36 20.46 0.44
N ILE A 218 4.83 19.30 0.00
CA ILE A 218 5.90 19.26 -0.99
C ILE A 218 5.23 19.36 -2.34
N GLU A 219 5.18 20.59 -2.85
CA GLU A 219 4.71 20.85 -4.21
C GLU A 219 5.68 20.17 -5.18
N SER A 220 5.24 19.16 -5.88
CA SER A 220 5.80 18.88 -7.18
C SER A 220 5.28 20.00 -8.08
N GLU A 221 6.13 20.76 -8.71
CA GLU A 221 5.75 21.82 -9.67
C GLU A 221 4.72 21.33 -10.70
N GLU A 222 4.54 20.02 -10.80
CA GLU A 222 3.55 19.38 -11.66
C GLU A 222 2.98 18.12 -10.96
N VAL A 223 1.67 17.92 -11.07
CA VAL A 223 0.94 16.73 -10.54
C VAL A 223 1.49 15.44 -11.15
N THR A 224 2.05 15.53 -12.36
CA THR A 224 2.74 14.45 -13.06
C THR A 224 4.19 14.83 -13.37
N SER A 225 5.12 13.92 -13.15
CA SER A 225 6.54 14.15 -13.48
C SER A 225 6.70 14.43 -14.98
N LYS A 226 7.41 15.53 -15.35
CA LYS A 226 7.84 15.81 -16.74
C LYS A 226 8.62 14.67 -17.38
N ALA A 227 9.19 13.79 -16.57
CA ALA A 227 9.91 12.61 -17.04
C ALA A 227 8.99 11.49 -17.56
N ILE A 228 7.64 11.62 -17.41
CA ILE A 228 6.68 10.65 -17.93
C ILE A 228 6.15 11.11 -19.28
N GLN A 229 6.53 10.43 -20.34
CA GLN A 229 5.94 10.62 -21.65
C GLN A 229 4.54 9.96 -21.69
N GLN A 230 3.50 10.78 -21.74
CA GLN A 230 2.11 10.32 -21.75
C GLN A 230 1.57 10.31 -23.16
N SER A 231 0.80 9.25 -23.51
CA SER A 231 0.07 9.14 -24.77
C SER A 231 -1.21 8.33 -24.59
N ALA A 232 -2.16 8.51 -25.48
CA ALA A 232 -3.41 7.79 -25.46
C ALA A 232 -3.79 7.26 -26.83
N TYR A 233 -4.64 6.23 -26.86
CA TYR A 233 -5.27 5.65 -28.04
C TYR A 233 -6.76 5.45 -27.78
N CYS A 234 -7.59 5.56 -28.82
CA CYS A 234 -9.04 5.35 -28.74
C CYS A 234 -9.46 4.05 -29.46
N PRO A 235 -9.15 2.87 -28.91
CA PRO A 235 -9.54 1.60 -29.54
C PRO A 235 -11.02 1.30 -29.31
N ALA A 236 -11.68 0.68 -30.30
CA ALA A 236 -12.90 -0.06 -30.06
C ALA A 236 -12.61 -1.26 -29.13
N ASN A 237 -13.64 -1.79 -28.46
CA ASN A 237 -13.43 -2.87 -27.49
C ASN A 237 -12.72 -4.10 -28.07
N GLU A 238 -13.03 -4.47 -29.32
CA GLU A 238 -12.43 -5.59 -30.04
C GLU A 238 -10.96 -5.33 -30.42
N GLN A 239 -10.58 -4.07 -30.56
CA GLN A 239 -9.22 -3.66 -30.91
C GLN A 239 -8.26 -3.56 -29.72
N LYS A 240 -8.78 -3.55 -28.48
CA LYS A 240 -7.93 -3.33 -27.30
C LYS A 240 -6.82 -4.35 -27.15
N ILE A 241 -7.11 -5.65 -27.32
CA ILE A 241 -6.09 -6.71 -27.17
C ILE A 241 -5.11 -6.70 -28.36
N PRO A 242 -5.57 -6.66 -29.64
CA PRO A 242 -4.67 -6.50 -30.78
C PRO A 242 -3.73 -5.31 -30.65
N LEU A 243 -4.26 -4.14 -30.22
CA LEU A 243 -3.49 -2.93 -30.02
C LEU A 243 -2.48 -3.08 -28.87
N LEU A 244 -2.89 -3.69 -27.76
CA LEU A 244 -1.97 -3.94 -26.62
C LEU A 244 -0.77 -4.77 -27.07
N ILE A 245 -1.01 -5.88 -27.78
CA ILE A 245 0.06 -6.76 -28.28
C ILE A 245 0.93 -6.01 -29.30
N GLY A 246 0.33 -5.26 -30.21
CA GLY A 246 1.07 -4.46 -31.18
C GLY A 246 1.97 -3.41 -30.52
N LEU A 247 1.48 -2.71 -29.50
CA LEU A 247 2.28 -1.74 -28.74
C LEU A 247 3.40 -2.42 -27.93
N LEU A 248 3.14 -3.59 -27.34
CA LEU A 248 4.18 -4.37 -26.65
C LEU A 248 5.28 -4.82 -27.61
N ASN A 249 4.93 -5.25 -28.83
CA ASN A 249 5.89 -5.61 -29.87
C ASN A 249 6.70 -4.39 -30.35
N HIS A 250 6.05 -3.22 -30.47
CA HIS A 250 6.70 -1.99 -30.93
C HIS A 250 7.65 -1.40 -29.88
N HIS A 251 7.22 -1.30 -28.63
CA HIS A 251 8.00 -0.69 -27.57
C HIS A 251 9.01 -1.63 -26.91
N GLN A 252 8.78 -2.93 -26.95
CA GLN A 252 9.61 -3.97 -26.31
C GLN A 252 10.00 -3.63 -24.87
N PRO A 253 9.02 -3.32 -23.99
CA PRO A 253 9.32 -2.83 -22.65
C PRO A 253 10.04 -3.89 -21.83
N GLN A 254 11.07 -3.50 -21.08
CA GLN A 254 11.80 -4.41 -20.19
C GLN A 254 10.90 -4.91 -19.05
N ARG A 255 10.19 -3.99 -18.41
CA ARG A 255 9.17 -4.28 -17.39
C ARG A 255 8.00 -3.32 -17.53
N SER A 256 6.79 -3.85 -17.47
CA SER A 256 5.58 -3.03 -17.56
C SER A 256 4.52 -3.45 -16.56
N ILE A 257 3.71 -2.48 -16.15
CA ILE A 257 2.45 -2.74 -15.45
C ILE A 257 1.31 -2.39 -16.38
N ILE A 258 0.35 -3.31 -16.47
CA ILE A 258 -0.90 -3.13 -17.21
C ILE A 258 -2.04 -3.01 -16.19
N PHE A 259 -2.66 -1.85 -16.11
CA PHE A 259 -3.76 -1.60 -15.21
C PHE A 259 -5.11 -1.90 -15.85
N VAL A 260 -5.94 -2.63 -15.13
CA VAL A 260 -7.31 -2.99 -15.47
C VAL A 260 -8.25 -2.73 -14.32
N ASN A 261 -9.54 -2.45 -14.62
CA ASN A 261 -10.51 -2.12 -13.57
C ASN A 261 -11.17 -3.37 -12.95
N THR A 262 -11.11 -4.55 -13.59
CA THR A 262 -11.78 -5.76 -13.10
C THR A 262 -10.83 -6.96 -13.02
N LYS A 263 -11.08 -7.84 -12.03
CA LYS A 263 -10.36 -9.12 -11.89
C LYS A 263 -10.49 -9.99 -13.12
N ARG A 264 -11.71 -10.06 -13.71
CA ARG A 264 -11.99 -10.85 -14.91
C ARG A 264 -11.16 -10.37 -16.09
N CYS A 265 -11.01 -9.06 -16.26
CA CYS A 265 -10.14 -8.48 -17.28
C CYS A 265 -8.68 -8.85 -17.05
N ALA A 266 -8.21 -8.81 -15.80
CA ALA A 266 -6.85 -9.22 -15.45
C ALA A 266 -6.57 -10.68 -15.82
N GLU A 267 -7.48 -11.59 -15.51
CA GLU A 267 -7.37 -13.01 -15.85
C GLU A 267 -7.38 -13.24 -17.35
N LEU A 268 -8.30 -12.57 -18.08
CA LEU A 268 -8.38 -12.66 -19.54
C LEU A 268 -7.09 -12.20 -20.21
N LEU A 269 -6.55 -11.06 -19.78
CA LEU A 269 -5.30 -10.54 -20.34
C LEU A 269 -4.11 -11.44 -20.01
N ASP A 270 -4.03 -11.98 -18.79
CA ASP A 270 -2.97 -12.91 -18.38
C ASP A 270 -2.98 -14.16 -19.27
N ASP A 271 -4.16 -14.78 -19.46
CA ASP A 271 -4.30 -15.95 -20.32
C ASP A 271 -3.94 -15.64 -21.77
N THR A 272 -4.42 -14.49 -22.28
CA THR A 272 -4.20 -14.12 -23.69
C THR A 272 -2.74 -13.77 -23.95
N LEU A 273 -2.12 -12.96 -23.10
CA LEU A 273 -0.73 -12.56 -23.28
C LEU A 273 0.24 -13.74 -23.11
N ASN A 274 -0.04 -14.66 -22.17
CA ASN A 274 0.74 -15.90 -22.04
C ASN A 274 0.62 -16.79 -23.30
N ALA A 275 -0.60 -16.92 -23.89
CA ALA A 275 -0.80 -17.66 -25.14
C ALA A 275 -0.02 -17.04 -26.32
N ASN A 276 0.23 -15.72 -26.28
CA ASN A 276 1.01 -14.98 -27.27
C ASN A 276 2.51 -14.86 -26.91
N GLY A 277 3.00 -15.66 -25.94
CA GLY A 277 4.44 -15.80 -25.65
C GLY A 277 5.01 -14.79 -24.65
N TYR A 278 4.18 -13.95 -24.01
CA TYR A 278 4.65 -13.02 -22.99
C TYR A 278 4.73 -13.69 -21.61
N LYS A 279 5.72 -13.29 -20.80
CA LYS A 279 5.85 -13.73 -19.41
C LYS A 279 5.03 -12.80 -18.52
N THR A 280 3.81 -13.19 -18.19
CA THR A 280 2.86 -12.35 -17.46
C THR A 280 2.45 -12.94 -16.11
N ALA A 281 1.91 -12.11 -15.24
CA ALA A 281 1.18 -12.53 -14.07
C ALA A 281 0.04 -11.55 -13.75
N ALA A 282 -1.13 -12.08 -13.40
CA ALA A 282 -2.25 -11.31 -12.91
C ALA A 282 -2.20 -11.16 -11.39
N LEU A 283 -2.31 -9.92 -10.93
CA LEU A 283 -2.38 -9.56 -9.53
C LEU A 283 -3.75 -8.94 -9.23
N SER A 284 -4.60 -9.69 -8.52
CA SER A 284 -5.93 -9.27 -8.08
C SER A 284 -6.10 -9.47 -6.57
N GLY A 285 -7.20 -8.95 -6.00
CA GLY A 285 -7.49 -9.09 -4.57
C GLY A 285 -7.64 -10.53 -4.09
N ASP A 286 -7.92 -11.49 -4.99
CA ASP A 286 -8.13 -12.90 -4.64
C ASP A 286 -6.83 -13.72 -4.63
N VAL A 287 -5.71 -13.14 -5.05
CA VAL A 287 -4.41 -13.83 -5.02
C VAL A 287 -3.95 -14.01 -3.56
N PRO A 288 -3.72 -15.25 -3.09
CA PRO A 288 -3.21 -15.51 -1.75
C PRO A 288 -1.90 -14.75 -1.47
N GLN A 289 -1.70 -14.31 -0.24
CA GLN A 289 -0.58 -13.44 0.12
C GLN A 289 0.80 -14.03 -0.22
N ASP A 290 1.01 -15.32 0.06
CA ASP A 290 2.28 -15.98 -0.26
C ASP A 290 2.54 -16.02 -1.77
N LYS A 291 1.48 -16.26 -2.57
CA LYS A 291 1.58 -16.22 -4.03
C LYS A 291 1.85 -14.80 -4.52
N ARG A 292 1.21 -13.79 -3.92
CA ARG A 292 1.42 -12.39 -4.26
C ARG A 292 2.87 -11.97 -4.05
N GLN A 293 3.47 -12.33 -2.90
CA GLN A 293 4.88 -12.04 -2.62
C GLN A 293 5.83 -12.70 -3.63
N ARG A 294 5.55 -13.96 -4.01
CA ARG A 294 6.35 -14.67 -5.03
C ARG A 294 6.24 -14.00 -6.39
N LEU A 295 5.03 -13.63 -6.83
CA LEU A 295 4.83 -12.94 -8.11
C LEU A 295 5.56 -11.60 -8.16
N LEU A 296 5.57 -10.84 -7.07
CA LEU A 296 6.30 -9.59 -6.98
C LEU A 296 7.82 -9.80 -7.01
N ALA A 297 8.34 -10.82 -6.31
CA ALA A 297 9.75 -11.19 -6.37
C ALA A 297 10.14 -11.61 -7.80
N ASP A 298 9.33 -12.45 -8.44
CA ASP A 298 9.57 -12.91 -9.82
C ASP A 298 9.51 -11.74 -10.82
N PHE A 299 8.67 -10.72 -10.57
CA PHE A 299 8.64 -9.50 -11.37
C PHE A 299 9.88 -8.63 -11.11
N GLN A 300 10.35 -8.51 -9.88
CA GLN A 300 11.59 -7.80 -9.53
C GLN A 300 12.83 -8.47 -10.15
N ASP A 301 12.84 -9.80 -10.18
CA ASP A 301 13.92 -10.62 -10.76
C ASP A 301 13.85 -10.72 -12.29
N ASN A 302 12.93 -10.01 -12.97
CA ASN A 302 12.69 -10.08 -14.43
C ASN A 302 12.28 -11.48 -14.96
N LYS A 303 11.82 -12.39 -14.08
CA LYS A 303 11.23 -13.67 -14.51
C LYS A 303 9.86 -13.47 -15.13
N ILE A 304 9.14 -12.45 -14.65
CA ILE A 304 7.89 -11.91 -15.19
C ILE A 304 8.21 -10.51 -15.71
N THR A 305 7.82 -10.20 -16.94
CA THR A 305 8.09 -8.90 -17.57
C THR A 305 6.86 -8.00 -17.60
N LEU A 306 5.66 -8.59 -17.59
CA LEU A 306 4.38 -7.87 -17.62
C LEU A 306 3.55 -8.24 -16.39
N LEU A 307 3.27 -7.25 -15.54
CA LEU A 307 2.39 -7.41 -14.39
C LEU A 307 1.03 -6.80 -14.70
N ILE A 308 -0.02 -7.61 -14.68
CA ILE A 308 -1.40 -7.14 -14.89
C ILE A 308 -2.04 -6.95 -13.53
N ALA A 309 -2.52 -5.75 -13.22
CA ALA A 309 -3.00 -5.46 -11.87
C ALA A 309 -4.28 -4.62 -11.87
N THR A 310 -5.13 -4.86 -10.88
CA THR A 310 -6.19 -3.92 -10.50
C THR A 310 -5.63 -2.90 -9.49
N ASP A 311 -6.24 -1.71 -9.40
CA ASP A 311 -5.79 -0.68 -8.45
C ASP A 311 -5.71 -1.21 -7.03
N VAL A 312 -6.76 -1.89 -6.57
CA VAL A 312 -6.80 -2.49 -5.23
C VAL A 312 -5.61 -3.43 -4.99
N ALA A 313 -5.21 -4.18 -6.01
CA ALA A 313 -4.10 -5.11 -5.89
C ALA A 313 -2.72 -4.46 -6.04
N ALA A 314 -2.62 -3.38 -6.82
CA ALA A 314 -1.37 -2.65 -7.04
C ALA A 314 -1.09 -1.60 -5.96
N ARG A 315 -2.11 -1.20 -5.20
CA ARG A 315 -1.99 -0.24 -4.10
C ARG A 315 -1.11 -0.80 -2.98
N GLY A 316 -0.22 0.04 -2.46
CA GLY A 316 0.75 -0.34 -1.42
C GLY A 316 1.86 -1.28 -1.88
N LEU A 317 1.93 -1.61 -3.19
CA LEU A 317 3.05 -2.37 -3.73
C LEU A 317 4.20 -1.41 -4.07
N HIS A 318 5.35 -1.66 -3.51
CA HIS A 318 6.57 -1.04 -3.96
C HIS A 318 7.04 -1.72 -5.26
N ILE A 319 6.30 -1.47 -6.35
CA ILE A 319 6.76 -1.83 -7.68
C ILE A 319 7.57 -0.65 -8.19
N ALA A 320 8.88 -0.75 -8.05
CA ALA A 320 9.81 0.27 -8.52
C ALA A 320 10.25 -0.03 -9.95
N ASP A 321 10.59 1.03 -10.68
CA ASP A 321 11.37 1.00 -11.93
C ASP A 321 10.74 0.20 -13.07
N VAL A 322 9.44 0.41 -13.34
CA VAL A 322 8.89 -0.05 -14.59
C VAL A 322 9.17 0.96 -15.70
N SER A 323 9.54 0.48 -16.88
CA SER A 323 9.76 1.34 -18.04
C SER A 323 8.45 1.89 -18.62
N HIS A 324 7.38 1.08 -18.54
CA HIS A 324 6.07 1.43 -19.11
C HIS A 324 4.93 1.15 -18.12
N VAL A 325 3.98 2.06 -18.09
CA VAL A 325 2.66 1.87 -17.48
C VAL A 325 1.62 1.91 -18.59
N ILE A 326 0.77 0.89 -18.65
CA ILE A 326 -0.31 0.82 -19.62
C ILE A 326 -1.64 0.82 -18.86
N ASN A 327 -2.42 1.89 -18.99
CA ASN A 327 -3.81 1.92 -18.54
C ASN A 327 -4.68 1.26 -19.60
N TYR A 328 -4.80 -0.05 -19.57
CA TYR A 328 -5.69 -0.81 -20.45
C TYR A 328 -7.16 -0.42 -20.22
N ASP A 329 -7.52 -0.11 -18.98
CA ASP A 329 -8.76 0.58 -18.59
C ASP A 329 -8.38 1.87 -17.87
N LEU A 330 -8.98 3.01 -18.28
CA LEU A 330 -8.82 4.25 -17.51
C LEU A 330 -9.41 4.09 -16.10
N PRO A 331 -8.77 4.65 -15.07
CA PRO A 331 -9.34 4.66 -13.74
C PRO A 331 -10.56 5.57 -13.70
N GLN A 332 -11.47 5.29 -12.75
CA GLN A 332 -12.62 6.15 -12.49
C GLN A 332 -12.27 7.33 -11.58
N ASP A 333 -11.26 7.15 -10.74
CA ASP A 333 -10.74 8.15 -9.82
C ASP A 333 -9.49 8.80 -10.43
N VAL A 334 -9.47 10.13 -10.47
CA VAL A 334 -8.38 10.90 -11.08
C VAL A 334 -7.05 10.74 -10.33
N GLU A 335 -7.11 10.57 -9.01
CA GLU A 335 -5.93 10.34 -8.18
C GLU A 335 -5.27 9.00 -8.52
N ASP A 336 -6.08 7.98 -8.84
CA ASP A 336 -5.57 6.67 -9.24
C ASP A 336 -4.78 6.75 -10.56
N TYR A 337 -5.14 7.64 -11.48
CA TYR A 337 -4.36 7.85 -12.70
C TYR A 337 -2.92 8.26 -12.37
N VAL A 338 -2.76 9.25 -11.51
CA VAL A 338 -1.43 9.74 -11.07
C VAL A 338 -0.65 8.65 -10.32
N HIS A 339 -1.34 7.90 -9.45
CA HIS A 339 -0.73 6.79 -8.71
C HIS A 339 -0.29 5.65 -9.63
N ARG A 340 -1.02 5.37 -10.70
CA ARG A 340 -0.66 4.36 -11.72
C ARG A 340 0.58 4.79 -12.50
N ILE A 341 0.54 5.96 -13.13
CA ILE A 341 1.67 6.43 -13.94
C ILE A 341 2.91 6.73 -13.11
N GLY A 342 2.76 7.10 -11.83
CA GLY A 342 3.85 7.25 -10.88
C GLY A 342 4.58 5.94 -10.51
N ARG A 343 4.26 4.80 -11.15
CA ARG A 343 5.06 3.55 -11.06
C ARG A 343 6.27 3.58 -12.02
N THR A 344 6.30 4.50 -12.97
CA THR A 344 7.45 4.75 -13.85
C THR A 344 8.13 6.08 -13.53
N ALA A 345 9.22 6.40 -14.18
CA ALA A 345 9.98 7.64 -14.08
C ALA A 345 10.44 7.98 -12.64
N ARG A 346 10.88 7.01 -11.87
CA ARG A 346 11.40 7.21 -10.52
C ARG A 346 12.92 7.39 -10.52
N PHE A 347 13.42 8.05 -9.48
CA PHE A 347 14.86 8.28 -9.28
C PHE A 347 15.57 8.96 -10.46
N GLY A 348 14.87 9.86 -11.19
CA GLY A 348 15.43 10.60 -12.33
C GLY A 348 15.46 9.83 -13.65
N ALA A 349 14.85 8.64 -13.72
CA ALA A 349 14.65 7.92 -14.97
C ALA A 349 13.46 8.50 -15.77
N SER A 350 13.46 8.33 -17.10
CA SER A 350 12.31 8.60 -17.95
C SER A 350 11.36 7.39 -17.98
N GLY A 351 10.06 7.65 -18.18
CA GLY A 351 9.05 6.62 -18.24
C GLY A 351 8.00 6.88 -19.32
N VAL A 352 7.29 5.83 -19.71
CA VAL A 352 6.21 5.91 -20.71
C VAL A 352 4.89 5.49 -20.07
N ALA A 353 3.84 6.28 -20.26
CA ALA A 353 2.48 5.98 -19.85
C ALA A 353 1.56 5.97 -21.10
N ILE A 354 0.91 4.83 -21.35
CA ILE A 354 -0.01 4.65 -22.48
C ILE A 354 -1.40 4.37 -21.92
N SER A 355 -2.40 5.13 -22.39
CA SER A 355 -3.79 4.99 -21.93
C SER A 355 -4.75 4.63 -23.04
N PHE A 356 -5.65 3.67 -22.82
CA PHE A 356 -6.71 3.32 -23.74
C PHE A 356 -8.01 4.01 -23.35
N ILE A 357 -8.48 4.90 -24.20
CA ILE A 357 -9.76 5.62 -24.05
C ILE A 357 -10.82 4.79 -24.78
N CYS A 358 -11.36 3.78 -24.09
CA CYS A 358 -12.40 2.93 -24.68
C CYS A 358 -13.81 3.42 -24.30
N GLU A 359 -14.81 2.94 -25.01
CA GLU A 359 -16.22 3.32 -24.86
C GLU A 359 -16.73 3.29 -23.41
N HIS A 360 -16.24 2.32 -22.59
CA HIS A 360 -16.68 2.15 -21.22
C HIS A 360 -16.10 3.18 -20.23
N TYR A 361 -14.91 3.72 -20.51
CA TYR A 361 -14.16 4.54 -19.55
C TYR A 361 -13.74 5.90 -20.11
N ALA A 362 -14.15 6.24 -21.33
CA ALA A 362 -13.81 7.52 -21.96
C ALA A 362 -14.24 8.75 -21.16
N TYR A 363 -15.31 8.63 -20.40
CA TYR A 363 -15.85 9.71 -19.58
C TYR A 363 -14.90 10.20 -18.48
N SER A 364 -13.95 9.38 -18.03
CA SER A 364 -12.96 9.77 -17.01
C SER A 364 -11.85 10.67 -17.57
N MET A 365 -11.64 10.69 -18.89
CA MET A 365 -10.51 11.39 -19.50
C MET A 365 -10.51 12.90 -19.27
N PRO A 366 -11.62 13.64 -19.41
CA PRO A 366 -11.64 15.08 -19.18
C PRO A 366 -11.28 15.47 -17.74
N ASP A 367 -11.75 14.69 -16.76
CA ASP A 367 -11.47 14.93 -15.35
C ASP A 367 -10.00 14.65 -15.03
N ILE A 368 -9.43 13.57 -15.60
CA ILE A 368 -8.00 13.25 -15.49
C ILE A 368 -7.15 14.39 -16.06
N GLU A 369 -7.44 14.87 -17.29
CA GLU A 369 -6.69 15.96 -17.92
C GLU A 369 -6.79 17.27 -17.12
N THR A 370 -7.96 17.56 -16.57
CA THR A 370 -8.17 18.71 -15.69
C THR A 370 -7.32 18.61 -14.43
N TYR A 371 -7.30 17.42 -13.81
CA TYR A 371 -6.55 17.17 -12.59
C TYR A 371 -5.04 17.26 -12.78
N ILE A 372 -4.51 16.70 -13.89
CA ILE A 372 -3.07 16.76 -14.20
C ILE A 372 -2.64 18.09 -14.83
N GLY A 373 -3.59 18.97 -15.18
CA GLY A 373 -3.33 20.30 -15.75
C GLY A 373 -2.79 20.29 -17.17
N GLN A 374 -2.89 19.18 -17.90
CA GLN A 374 -2.40 19.04 -19.28
C GLN A 374 -3.24 18.09 -20.13
N LYS A 375 -3.25 18.30 -21.44
CA LYS A 375 -3.85 17.38 -22.41
C LYS A 375 -2.95 16.18 -22.68
N ILE A 376 -3.55 14.99 -22.79
CA ILE A 376 -2.82 13.77 -23.16
C ILE A 376 -2.91 13.59 -24.67
N PRO A 377 -1.77 13.57 -25.41
CA PRO A 377 -1.79 13.39 -26.85
C PRO A 377 -2.46 12.07 -27.25
N VAL A 378 -3.46 12.15 -28.13
CA VAL A 378 -4.16 10.99 -28.66
C VAL A 378 -3.55 10.60 -30.00
N ASN A 379 -3.02 9.39 -30.11
CA ASN A 379 -2.39 8.86 -31.29
C ASN A 379 -3.40 8.08 -32.15
N ALA A 380 -3.23 8.12 -33.48
CA ALA A 380 -4.01 7.32 -34.39
C ALA A 380 -3.65 5.83 -34.30
N ILE A 381 -4.65 4.97 -34.36
CA ILE A 381 -4.46 3.51 -34.46
C ILE A 381 -4.27 3.16 -35.94
N THR A 382 -3.05 2.77 -36.30
CA THR A 382 -2.71 2.34 -37.65
C THR A 382 -2.78 0.82 -37.76
N ALA A 383 -3.03 0.28 -38.94
CA ALA A 383 -3.21 -1.16 -39.14
C ALA A 383 -2.00 -2.01 -38.68
N ASN A 384 -0.79 -1.46 -38.76
CA ASN A 384 0.44 -2.12 -38.32
C ASN A 384 0.59 -2.19 -36.77
N LEU A 385 -0.21 -1.43 -36.03
CA LEU A 385 -0.27 -1.51 -34.56
C LEU A 385 -1.30 -2.55 -34.07
N LEU A 386 -2.11 -3.11 -34.94
CA LEU A 386 -3.07 -4.17 -34.60
C LEU A 386 -2.44 -5.52 -34.91
N ALA A 387 -1.98 -6.20 -33.88
CA ALA A 387 -1.35 -7.51 -34.01
C ALA A 387 -2.41 -8.63 -34.19
N ASP A 388 -2.04 -9.68 -34.93
CA ASP A 388 -2.79 -10.94 -34.89
C ASP A 388 -2.67 -11.56 -33.49
N ILE A 389 -3.78 -12.09 -32.98
CA ILE A 389 -3.84 -12.65 -31.61
C ILE A 389 -4.07 -14.17 -31.66
N ILE A 390 -3.34 -14.88 -30.81
CA ILE A 390 -3.63 -16.27 -30.47
C ILE A 390 -4.65 -16.26 -29.34
N THR A 391 -5.87 -16.74 -29.63
CA THR A 391 -6.91 -16.84 -28.60
C THR A 391 -6.63 -18.04 -27.70
N PRO A 392 -6.54 -17.88 -26.37
CA PRO A 392 -6.31 -19.01 -25.46
C PRO A 392 -7.49 -20.00 -25.52
N ALA A 393 -7.21 -21.29 -25.38
CA ALA A 393 -8.25 -22.29 -25.23
C ALA A 393 -9.10 -21.97 -23.97
N ARG A 394 -10.44 -22.01 -24.11
CA ARG A 394 -11.34 -21.73 -22.96
C ARG A 394 -10.98 -22.64 -21.80
N ARG A 395 -10.64 -22.04 -20.68
CA ARG A 395 -10.54 -22.80 -19.40
C ARG A 395 -11.92 -23.37 -19.09
N THR A 396 -12.04 -24.70 -19.07
CA THR A 396 -13.21 -25.34 -18.48
C THR A 396 -13.27 -24.95 -17.00
N PRO A 397 -14.42 -24.46 -16.49
CA PRO A 397 -14.54 -24.14 -15.08
C PRO A 397 -14.14 -25.37 -14.27
N LYS A 398 -13.16 -25.27 -13.37
CA LYS A 398 -12.92 -26.31 -12.37
C LYS A 398 -14.22 -26.50 -11.60
N PRO A 399 -14.76 -27.75 -11.51
CA PRO A 399 -15.93 -28.01 -10.67
C PRO A 399 -15.62 -27.49 -9.25
N LYS A 400 -16.51 -26.69 -8.71
CA LYS A 400 -16.44 -26.30 -7.29
C LYS A 400 -16.39 -27.59 -6.50
N ALA A 401 -15.34 -27.80 -5.72
CA ALA A 401 -15.27 -28.90 -4.77
C ALA A 401 -16.48 -28.74 -3.83
N ASP A 402 -17.45 -29.65 -3.97
CA ASP A 402 -18.57 -29.77 -3.06
C ASP A 402 -18.00 -30.06 -1.68
N HIS A 403 -17.98 -29.06 -0.83
CA HIS A 403 -17.84 -29.25 0.60
C HIS A 403 -19.14 -29.93 1.11
N GLN A 404 -19.32 -31.21 0.80
CA GLN A 404 -20.22 -32.04 1.53
C GLN A 404 -19.65 -32.21 2.94
N GLY A 405 -20.10 -31.33 3.81
CA GLY A 405 -19.92 -31.48 5.24
C GLY A 405 -20.55 -32.84 5.68
N LYS A 406 -19.72 -33.79 5.99
CA LYS A 406 -20.14 -34.99 6.74
C LYS A 406 -20.74 -34.51 8.06
N ARG A 407 -22.08 -34.48 8.14
CA ARG A 407 -22.78 -34.44 9.42
C ARG A 407 -22.52 -35.78 10.12
N PRO A 408 -22.05 -35.79 11.36
CA PRO A 408 -22.00 -37.04 12.13
C PRO A 408 -23.43 -37.49 12.43
N SER A 409 -23.78 -38.69 12.00
CA SER A 409 -25.01 -39.39 12.38
C SER A 409 -24.91 -39.78 13.86
N SER A 410 -25.66 -39.11 14.70
CA SER A 410 -25.89 -39.57 16.09
C SER A 410 -27.19 -40.37 16.14
N ASP A 411 -27.13 -41.65 15.81
CA ASP A 411 -28.09 -42.62 16.26
C ASP A 411 -27.77 -42.98 17.70
N LYS A 412 -28.55 -42.49 18.62
CA LYS A 412 -28.76 -43.13 19.94
C LYS A 412 -30.23 -43.03 20.28
N HIS A 413 -30.96 -44.12 19.93
CA HIS A 413 -32.22 -44.47 20.56
C HIS A 413 -32.07 -44.46 22.07
N LYS A 414 -32.77 -43.58 22.77
CA LYS A 414 -33.16 -43.77 24.17
C LYS A 414 -34.64 -43.95 24.25
N LYS A 415 -35.03 -45.18 24.63
CA LYS A 415 -36.37 -45.60 25.00
C LYS A 415 -36.92 -44.70 26.11
N PHE A 416 -38.05 -44.09 25.86
CA PHE A 416 -38.88 -43.47 26.89
C PHE A 416 -39.73 -44.57 27.56
N THR A 417 -39.49 -44.84 28.83
CA THR A 417 -40.42 -45.57 29.69
C THR A 417 -41.30 -44.53 30.38
N SER A 418 -42.58 -44.68 30.13
CA SER A 418 -43.71 -44.03 30.78
C SER A 418 -43.76 -44.32 32.29
N ARG A 419 -43.99 -43.27 33.10
CA ARG A 419 -44.50 -43.38 34.46
C ARG A 419 -45.76 -42.52 34.66
N PRO A 420 -46.71 -42.93 35.46
CA PRO A 420 -48.09 -42.45 35.43
C PRO A 420 -48.28 -41.18 36.30
N SER A 421 -49.31 -40.48 35.95
CA SER A 421 -49.98 -39.39 36.64
C SER A 421 -50.58 -39.81 37.98
N THR A 422 -50.50 -38.95 38.99
CA THR A 422 -51.42 -38.84 40.09
C THR A 422 -51.70 -37.39 40.50
N PRO A 423 -52.87 -37.10 41.11
CA PRO A 423 -53.59 -35.87 40.82
C PRO A 423 -53.57 -34.84 41.98
N GLU A 424 -54.08 -33.68 41.60
CA GLU A 424 -54.68 -32.56 42.37
C GLU A 424 -54.89 -32.73 43.91
N ASN A 425 -54.62 -31.74 44.70
CA ASN A 425 -55.63 -30.77 45.16
C ASN A 425 -55.06 -29.64 46.06
N PRO A 426 -55.86 -28.62 46.33
CA PRO A 426 -55.47 -27.21 46.47
C PRO A 426 -55.43 -26.72 47.92
N GLN A 427 -54.66 -25.67 48.10
CA GLN A 427 -55.09 -24.52 48.95
C GLN A 427 -54.23 -23.30 48.67
#